data_78a23e47b783ddefb1cf5a9bb97d0e7b
#
_entry.id   78a23e47b783ddefb1cf5a9bb97d0e7b
#
_cell.length_a   1.000
_cell.length_b   1.000
_cell.length_c   1.000
_cell.angle_alpha   90.00
_cell.angle_beta   90.00
_cell.angle_gamma   90.00
#
_symmetry.space_group_name_H-M   'P 1'
#
loop_
_entity.id
_entity.type
_entity.pdbx_description
1 polymer ?
#
loop_
_entity_poly.entity_id
_entity_poly.type
_entity_poly.pdbx_seq_one_letter_code
_entity_poly.pdbx_strand_id
1 'polypeptide(L)'
;MPAGGTTAGNLVTGRRRTIPILLPLAVWERDGLAAALAKAGLPADDIQAPGPLFWRFESDDVPVGFGGLEIFKDHALLRSVVTLPPVRNRGIGKAIVASLEAEASIRGCCAVWLVTEKAADFFAGLGYRACERSEAPKTAREAASFACPAAAAAMMKRLA
;
A
#
# COMPACT_ATOMS: atom_id res chain seq x y z
N MET A 1 37.72 -15.04 -10.80
CA MET A 1 37.13 -14.53 -10.92
C MET A 1 36.34 -14.14 -10.69
N PRO A 2 36.40 -14.00 -10.47
CA PRO A 2 35.49 -13.71 -10.17
C PRO A 2 34.69 -13.17 -10.65
N ALA A 3 34.73 -13.27 -10.87
CA ALA A 3 34.00 -12.73 -11.34
C ALA A 3 32.97 -12.35 -11.27
N GLY A 4 32.95 -12.55 -11.10
CA GLY A 4 31.93 -12.27 -11.05
C GLY A 4 31.19 -11.57 -11.11
N GLY A 5 31.51 -11.51 -10.74
CA GLY A 5 30.70 -10.87 -10.52
C GLY A 5 30.16 -10.33 -11.29
N THR A 6 30.56 -10.45 -11.46
CA THR A 6 30.18 -9.95 -12.26
C THR A 6 29.04 -10.06 -12.75
N THR A 7 28.99 -10.57 -12.72
CA THR A 7 27.96 -10.81 -13.19
C THR A 7 27.00 -10.16 -12.85
N ALA A 8 27.25 -10.20 -12.05
CA ALA A 8 26.29 -9.69 -11.49
C ALA A 8 25.79 -8.59 -12.09
N GLY A 9 26.42 -7.99 -12.09
CA GLY A 9 25.90 -6.88 -12.46
C GLY A 9 25.04 -6.97 -13.52
N ASN A 10 25.43 -7.62 -14.27
CA ASN A 10 24.71 -7.58 -15.34
C ASN A 10 23.40 -7.81 -15.21
N LEU A 11 23.27 -8.50 -14.68
CA LEU A 11 22.04 -8.82 -14.58
C LEU A 11 21.35 -7.79 -14.34
N VAL A 12 21.75 -7.29 -13.88
CA VAL A 12 21.10 -6.36 -13.45
C VAL A 12 20.69 -5.49 -14.37
N THR A 13 21.23 -5.35 -14.97
CA THR A 13 20.91 -4.47 -15.79
C THR A 13 19.64 -4.06 -15.91
N GLY A 14 19.39 -3.21 -15.59
CA GLY A 14 18.31 -2.52 -15.81
C GLY A 14 17.01 -3.07 -16.12
N ARG A 15 16.86 -4.09 -16.55
CA ARG A 15 15.68 -4.54 -16.80
C ARG A 15 15.06 -5.22 -15.75
N ARG A 16 15.62 -5.46 -14.74
CA ARG A 16 15.10 -6.22 -13.76
C ARG A 16 14.01 -5.53 -13.10
N ARG A 17 13.00 -6.19 -12.75
CA ARG A 17 11.98 -5.64 -12.00
C ARG A 17 12.30 -5.86 -10.61
N THR A 18 12.70 -4.93 -9.89
CA THR A 18 13.05 -5.05 -8.48
C THR A 18 11.79 -4.94 -7.64
N ILE A 19 11.53 -5.90 -6.82
CA ILE A 19 10.43 -5.85 -5.89
C ILE A 19 10.87 -5.02 -4.69
N PRO A 20 10.16 -3.96 -4.34
CA PRO A 20 10.57 -3.14 -3.20
C PRO A 20 10.57 -3.92 -1.90
N ILE A 21 11.50 -3.60 -1.03
CA ILE A 21 11.57 -4.17 0.29
C ILE A 21 10.66 -3.37 1.20
N LEU A 22 9.86 -4.07 1.98
CA LEU A 22 8.93 -3.42 2.88
C LEU A 22 9.55 -3.35 4.26
N LEU A 23 9.60 -2.16 4.84
CA LEU A 23 10.18 -1.90 6.15
C LEU A 23 9.14 -1.28 7.06
N PRO A 24 8.92 -1.85 8.25
CA PRO A 24 7.95 -1.26 9.17
C PRO A 24 8.32 0.18 9.52
N LEU A 25 7.32 1.03 9.57
CA LEU A 25 7.54 2.42 9.86
C LEU A 25 7.41 2.66 11.36
N ALA A 26 8.44 3.18 11.98
CA ALA A 26 8.36 3.54 13.39
C ALA A 26 7.48 4.77 13.55
N VAL A 27 6.92 4.95 14.74
CA VAL A 27 6.02 6.07 14.99
C VAL A 27 6.67 7.40 14.67
N TRP A 28 7.94 7.58 15.01
CA TRP A 28 8.62 8.86 14.75
C TRP A 28 8.91 9.08 13.28
N GLU A 29 8.70 8.06 12.44
CA GLU A 29 8.90 8.22 11.00
C GLU A 29 7.61 8.59 10.29
N ARG A 30 6.50 8.66 11.00
CA ARG A 30 5.20 8.90 10.37
C ARG A 30 5.06 10.31 9.80
N ASP A 31 5.89 11.25 10.22
CA ASP A 31 5.85 12.60 9.66
C ASP A 31 6.26 12.57 8.18
N GLY A 32 7.21 11.72 7.81
CA GLY A 32 7.59 11.57 6.42
C GLY A 32 6.47 11.01 5.56
N LEU A 33 5.72 10.06 6.12
CA LEU A 33 4.55 9.51 5.43
C LEU A 33 3.49 10.59 5.26
N ALA A 34 3.22 11.36 6.32
CA ALA A 34 2.20 12.41 6.25
C ALA A 34 2.57 13.44 5.18
N ALA A 35 3.84 13.81 5.10
CA ALA A 35 4.30 14.77 4.10
C ALA A 35 4.13 14.21 2.68
N ALA A 36 4.43 12.94 2.47
CA ALA A 36 4.30 12.32 1.16
C ALA A 36 2.83 12.26 0.74
N LEU A 37 1.95 11.92 1.68
CA LEU A 37 0.51 11.88 1.39
C LEU A 37 -0.02 13.27 1.05
N ALA A 38 0.38 14.28 1.82
CA ALA A 38 -0.06 15.64 1.57
C ALA A 38 0.37 16.11 0.18
N LYS A 39 1.60 15.80 -0.21
CA LYS A 39 2.07 16.17 -1.52
C LYS A 39 1.30 15.49 -2.62
N ALA A 40 0.82 14.30 -2.39
CA ALA A 40 0.04 13.55 -3.37
C ALA A 40 -1.44 13.91 -3.32
N GLY A 41 -1.85 14.82 -2.44
CA GLY A 41 -3.25 15.20 -2.32
C GLY A 41 -4.10 14.17 -1.62
N LEU A 42 -3.49 13.34 -0.78
CA LEU A 42 -4.19 12.28 -0.07
C LEU A 42 -4.35 12.63 1.41
N PRO A 43 -5.39 12.09 2.06
CA PRO A 43 -5.63 12.39 3.48
C PRO A 43 -4.48 11.93 4.36
N ALA A 44 -4.10 12.77 5.31
CA ALA A 44 -3.01 12.48 6.24
C ALA A 44 -3.39 12.77 7.69
N ASP A 45 -4.65 13.08 7.94
CA ASP A 45 -5.07 13.53 9.26
C ASP A 45 -4.90 12.52 10.39
N ASP A 46 -5.06 11.26 10.12
CA ASP A 46 -5.06 10.25 11.15
C ASP A 46 -3.79 9.39 11.16
N ILE A 47 -2.71 9.87 10.53
CA ILE A 47 -1.48 9.09 10.43
C ILE A 47 -0.87 8.80 11.80
N GLN A 48 -1.06 9.70 12.75
CA GLN A 48 -0.48 9.51 14.09
C GLN A 48 -1.39 8.69 15.01
N ALA A 49 -2.60 8.38 14.58
CA ALA A 49 -3.52 7.63 15.43
C ALA A 49 -3.05 6.19 15.62
N PRO A 50 -3.30 5.58 16.77
CA PRO A 50 -2.93 4.18 16.99
C PRO A 50 -3.84 3.26 16.18
N GLY A 51 -3.36 2.08 15.89
CA GLY A 51 -4.12 1.06 15.19
C GLY A 51 -3.56 0.70 13.82
N PRO A 52 -3.42 1.65 12.91
CA PRO A 52 -2.89 1.31 11.59
C PRO A 52 -1.42 0.94 11.63
N LEU A 53 -1.04 0.04 10.74
CA LEU A 53 0.34 -0.36 10.54
C LEU A 53 0.81 0.26 9.24
N PHE A 54 1.99 0.85 9.24
CA PHE A 54 2.53 1.50 8.04
C PHE A 54 3.90 0.94 7.70
N TRP A 55 4.23 0.98 6.41
CA TRP A 55 5.52 0.53 5.92
C TRP A 55 6.08 1.53 4.93
N ARG A 56 7.40 1.65 4.92
CA ARG A 56 8.12 2.35 3.89
C ARG A 56 8.60 1.28 2.92
N PHE A 57 8.54 1.58 1.65
CA PHE A 57 9.02 0.68 0.62
C PHE A 57 10.28 1.26 0.02
N GLU A 58 11.31 0.44 -0.10
CA GLU A 58 12.59 0.87 -0.65
C GLU A 58 13.02 -0.06 -1.78
N SER A 59 13.66 0.51 -2.78
CA SER A 59 14.24 -0.25 -3.86
C SER A 59 15.67 0.25 -4.00
N ASP A 60 16.63 -0.65 -3.91
CA ASP A 60 18.07 -0.30 -3.94
C ASP A 60 18.42 0.77 -2.92
N ASP A 61 17.89 0.60 -1.71
CA ASP A 61 18.12 1.50 -0.58
C ASP A 61 17.54 2.91 -0.76
N VAL A 62 16.68 3.09 -1.73
CA VAL A 62 16.03 4.38 -1.97
C VAL A 62 14.54 4.26 -1.69
N PRO A 63 13.97 5.16 -0.89
CA PRO A 63 12.53 5.10 -0.65
C PRO A 63 11.75 5.32 -1.94
N VAL A 64 10.77 4.47 -2.18
CA VAL A 64 9.95 4.55 -3.40
C VAL A 64 8.47 4.73 -3.09
N GLY A 65 8.07 4.56 -1.85
CA GLY A 65 6.67 4.76 -1.49
C GLY A 65 6.35 4.31 -0.09
N PHE A 66 5.06 4.39 0.24
CA PHE A 66 4.54 4.01 1.55
C PHE A 66 3.20 3.31 1.36
N GLY A 67 2.79 2.56 2.36
CA GLY A 67 1.46 1.98 2.39
C GLY A 67 1.10 1.55 3.79
N GLY A 68 -0.16 1.27 4.02
CA GLY A 68 -0.63 0.89 5.33
C GLY A 68 -1.77 -0.09 5.32
N LEU A 69 -1.95 -0.75 6.45
CA LEU A 69 -3.04 -1.67 6.69
C LEU A 69 -3.62 -1.43 8.06
N GLU A 70 -4.94 -1.58 8.17
CA GLU A 70 -5.56 -1.72 9.46
C GLU A 70 -6.16 -3.12 9.48
N ILE A 71 -5.91 -3.86 10.53
CA ILE A 71 -6.34 -5.27 10.61
C ILE A 71 -7.56 -5.39 11.51
N PHE A 72 -8.62 -5.98 11.00
CA PHE A 72 -9.86 -6.21 11.73
C PHE A 72 -10.16 -7.71 11.66
N LYS A 73 -9.65 -8.46 12.60
CA LYS A 73 -9.77 -9.91 12.62
C LYS A 73 -9.19 -10.52 11.34
N ASP A 74 -10.02 -11.08 10.48
CA ASP A 74 -9.56 -11.69 9.24
C ASP A 74 -9.80 -10.80 8.03
N HIS A 75 -9.98 -9.50 8.24
CA HIS A 75 -10.11 -8.52 7.17
C HIS A 75 -9.05 -7.43 7.32
N ALA A 76 -8.57 -6.92 6.22
CA ALA A 76 -7.60 -5.82 6.23
C ALA A 76 -8.18 -4.63 5.47
N LEU A 77 -7.88 -3.44 5.94
CA LEU A 77 -8.23 -2.21 5.25
C LEU A 77 -6.93 -1.61 4.72
N LEU A 78 -6.82 -1.52 3.40
CA LEU A 78 -5.65 -0.97 2.74
C LEU A 78 -5.80 0.55 2.72
N ARG A 79 -4.74 1.24 3.06
CA ARG A 79 -4.80 2.69 3.13
C ARG A 79 -3.43 3.32 2.87
N SER A 80 -3.46 4.60 2.55
CA SER A 80 -2.25 5.43 2.52
C SER A 80 -1.18 4.93 1.55
N VAL A 81 -1.61 4.35 0.44
CA VAL A 81 -0.68 3.89 -0.59
C VAL A 81 -0.26 5.09 -1.42
N VAL A 82 1.01 5.36 -1.45
CA VAL A 82 1.55 6.48 -2.21
C VAL A 82 2.92 6.11 -2.77
N THR A 83 3.16 6.46 -4.03
CA THR A 83 4.47 6.30 -4.63
C THR A 83 5.14 7.66 -4.68
N LEU A 84 6.45 7.67 -4.51
CA LEU A 84 7.20 8.93 -4.54
C LEU A 84 7.42 9.36 -5.98
N PRO A 85 7.38 10.66 -6.25
CA PRO A 85 7.39 11.16 -7.61
C PRO A 85 8.45 10.62 -8.57
N PRO A 86 9.71 10.49 -8.17
CA PRO A 86 10.71 10.04 -9.13
C PRO A 86 10.50 8.66 -9.69
N VAL A 87 9.68 7.83 -9.02
CA VAL A 87 9.48 6.45 -9.46
C VAL A 87 8.05 6.15 -9.86
N ARG A 88 7.20 7.16 -9.96
CA ARG A 88 5.84 6.93 -10.39
C ARG A 88 5.81 6.36 -11.80
N ASN A 89 4.79 5.58 -12.09
CA ASN A 89 4.58 4.96 -13.38
C ASN A 89 5.60 3.88 -13.75
N ARG A 90 6.24 3.30 -12.74
CA ARG A 90 7.14 2.19 -12.96
C ARG A 90 6.65 0.89 -12.36
N GLY A 91 5.35 0.77 -12.14
CA GLY A 91 4.79 -0.42 -11.54
C GLY A 91 5.03 -0.50 -10.03
N ILE A 92 5.53 0.57 -9.42
CA ILE A 92 5.81 0.57 -7.99
C ILE A 92 4.53 0.48 -7.18
N GLY A 93 3.49 1.21 -7.56
CA GLY A 93 2.21 1.14 -6.85
C GLY A 93 1.65 -0.28 -6.83
N LYS A 94 1.73 -0.97 -7.97
CA LYS A 94 1.28 -2.34 -8.07
C LYS A 94 2.09 -3.24 -7.13
N ALA A 95 3.42 -3.05 -7.09
CA ALA A 95 4.28 -3.84 -6.22
C ALA A 95 4.00 -3.57 -4.75
N ILE A 96 3.72 -2.32 -4.39
CA ILE A 96 3.38 -1.96 -3.01
C ILE A 96 2.09 -2.67 -2.61
N VAL A 97 1.06 -2.60 -3.44
CA VAL A 97 -0.22 -3.25 -3.12
C VAL A 97 -0.03 -4.76 -2.99
N ALA A 98 0.72 -5.38 -3.90
CA ALA A 98 0.96 -6.82 -3.83
C ALA A 98 1.68 -7.20 -2.53
N SER A 99 2.65 -6.39 -2.10
CA SER A 99 3.37 -6.64 -0.86
C SER A 99 2.44 -6.52 0.35
N LEU A 100 1.55 -5.54 0.33
CA LEU A 100 0.61 -5.36 1.43
C LEU A 100 -0.43 -6.48 1.46
N GLU A 101 -0.85 -6.96 0.31
CA GLU A 101 -1.76 -8.13 0.26
C GLU A 101 -1.07 -9.36 0.85
N ALA A 102 0.20 -9.55 0.53
CA ALA A 102 0.96 -10.66 1.10
C ALA A 102 1.07 -10.53 2.61
N GLU A 103 1.31 -9.31 3.09
CA GLU A 103 1.38 -9.06 4.53
C GLU A 103 0.03 -9.33 5.20
N ALA A 104 -1.06 -8.90 4.59
CA ALA A 104 -2.39 -9.17 5.12
C ALA A 104 -2.66 -10.68 5.18
N SER A 105 -2.26 -11.40 4.14
CA SER A 105 -2.44 -12.85 4.10
C SER A 105 -1.63 -13.54 5.19
N ILE A 106 -0.38 -13.12 5.41
CA ILE A 106 0.45 -13.64 6.48
C ILE A 106 -0.22 -13.44 7.85
N ARG A 107 -0.94 -12.34 8.00
CA ARG A 107 -1.63 -12.04 9.26
C ARG A 107 -3.00 -12.70 9.37
N GLY A 108 -3.34 -13.57 8.43
CA GLY A 108 -4.57 -14.34 8.50
C GLY A 108 -5.79 -13.67 7.88
N CYS A 109 -5.59 -12.62 7.10
CA CYS A 109 -6.71 -11.94 6.48
C CYS A 109 -7.17 -12.65 5.22
N CYS A 110 -8.47 -12.71 5.01
CA CYS A 110 -9.05 -13.35 3.84
C CYS A 110 -9.54 -12.33 2.80
N ALA A 111 -9.56 -11.06 3.14
CA ALA A 111 -10.02 -10.04 2.21
C ALA A 111 -9.38 -8.70 2.54
N VAL A 112 -9.23 -7.87 1.51
CA VAL A 112 -8.72 -6.52 1.66
C VAL A 112 -9.78 -5.56 1.14
N TRP A 113 -10.02 -4.51 1.91
CA TRP A 113 -11.00 -3.47 1.61
C TRP A 113 -10.28 -2.14 1.46
N LEU A 114 -10.85 -1.23 0.70
CA LEU A 114 -10.30 0.12 0.58
C LEU A 114 -11.38 1.08 0.11
N VAL A 115 -11.09 2.37 0.26
CA VAL A 115 -11.93 3.43 -0.27
C VAL A 115 -11.01 4.36 -1.05
N THR A 116 -11.40 4.75 -2.25
CA THR A 116 -10.58 5.61 -3.08
C THR A 116 -11.44 6.62 -3.82
N GLU A 117 -10.92 7.83 -3.98
CA GLU A 117 -11.60 8.86 -4.74
C GLU A 117 -11.17 8.88 -6.18
N LYS A 118 -9.92 8.57 -6.47
CA LYS A 118 -9.39 8.73 -7.82
C LYS A 118 -8.72 7.52 -8.44
N ALA A 119 -8.55 6.46 -7.70
CA ALA A 119 -7.76 5.32 -8.15
C ALA A 119 -8.57 4.06 -8.40
N ALA A 120 -9.88 4.19 -8.61
CA ALA A 120 -10.73 3.01 -8.79
C ALA A 120 -10.25 2.13 -9.96
N ASP A 121 -9.86 2.75 -11.07
CA ASP A 121 -9.41 1.98 -12.23
C ASP A 121 -8.10 1.25 -11.95
N PHE A 122 -7.22 1.89 -11.20
CA PHE A 122 -5.95 1.26 -10.81
C PHE A 122 -6.22 0.00 -9.99
N PHE A 123 -7.09 0.11 -8.99
CA PHE A 123 -7.39 -1.03 -8.14
C PHE A 123 -8.21 -2.10 -8.87
N ALA A 124 -9.10 -1.70 -9.77
CA ALA A 124 -9.83 -2.66 -10.58
C ALA A 124 -8.85 -3.51 -11.40
N GLY A 125 -7.80 -2.89 -11.92
CA GLY A 125 -6.77 -3.61 -12.67
C GLY A 125 -5.98 -4.58 -11.81
N LEU A 126 -6.03 -4.43 -10.49
CA LEU A 126 -5.34 -5.33 -9.57
C LEU A 126 -6.28 -6.40 -8.98
N GLY A 127 -7.50 -6.47 -9.45
CA GLY A 127 -8.44 -7.51 -9.02
C GLY A 127 -9.44 -7.07 -7.98
N TYR A 128 -9.49 -5.78 -7.64
CA TYR A 128 -10.49 -5.28 -6.70
C TYR A 128 -11.79 -5.03 -7.43
N ARG A 129 -12.90 -5.29 -6.77
CA ARG A 129 -14.21 -5.01 -7.32
C ARG A 129 -14.89 -3.92 -6.52
N ALA A 130 -15.72 -3.15 -7.19
CA ALA A 130 -16.53 -2.15 -6.49
C ALA A 130 -17.53 -2.85 -5.59
N CYS A 131 -17.81 -2.26 -4.44
CA CYS A 131 -18.76 -2.83 -3.49
C CYS A 131 -19.44 -1.69 -2.73
N GLU A 132 -20.48 -2.06 -1.98
CA GLU A 132 -21.13 -1.12 -1.09
C GLU A 132 -20.33 -1.07 0.21
N ARG A 133 -20.27 0.10 0.83
CA ARG A 133 -19.58 0.20 2.11
C ARG A 133 -20.19 -0.72 3.16
N SER A 134 -21.51 -0.97 3.05
CA SER A 134 -22.19 -1.83 4.00
C SER A 134 -21.75 -3.29 3.92
N GLU A 135 -21.05 -3.69 2.87
CA GLU A 135 -20.55 -5.05 2.77
C GLU A 135 -19.34 -5.28 3.65
N ALA A 136 -18.64 -4.23 4.04
CA ALA A 136 -17.46 -4.35 4.87
C ALA A 136 -17.83 -4.68 6.30
N PRO A 137 -16.93 -5.32 7.05
CA PRO A 137 -17.18 -5.58 8.48
C PRO A 137 -17.45 -4.28 9.23
N LYS A 138 -18.29 -4.35 10.24
CA LYS A 138 -18.66 -3.16 11.00
C LYS A 138 -17.46 -2.41 11.53
N THR A 139 -16.48 -3.11 12.08
CA THR A 139 -15.30 -2.47 12.63
C THR A 139 -14.51 -1.72 11.56
N ALA A 140 -14.42 -2.28 10.36
CA ALA A 140 -13.73 -1.61 9.26
C ALA A 140 -14.50 -0.37 8.82
N ARG A 141 -15.84 -0.45 8.80
CA ARG A 141 -16.67 0.69 8.40
C ARG A 141 -16.52 1.87 9.35
N GLU A 142 -16.19 1.60 10.58
CA GLU A 142 -16.03 2.64 11.59
C GLU A 142 -14.64 3.26 11.60
N ALA A 143 -13.71 2.70 10.84
CA ALA A 143 -12.36 3.25 10.80
C ALA A 143 -12.37 4.58 10.05
N ALA A 144 -11.57 5.52 10.53
CA ALA A 144 -11.49 6.85 9.94
C ALA A 144 -11.14 6.80 8.46
N SER A 145 -10.24 5.90 8.08
CA SER A 145 -9.81 5.81 6.69
C SER A 145 -10.88 5.25 5.76
N PHE A 146 -11.90 4.57 6.32
CA PHE A 146 -12.98 4.04 5.51
C PHE A 146 -14.16 5.03 5.49
N ALA A 147 -14.12 6.03 6.33
CA ALA A 147 -15.17 7.05 6.41
C ALA A 147 -14.90 8.22 5.47
N CYS A 148 -14.35 7.93 4.32
CA CYS A 148 -14.09 8.96 3.32
C CYS A 148 -15.36 9.57 2.78
N PRO A 149 -15.26 10.67 2.05
CA PRO A 149 -16.44 11.31 1.48
C PRO A 149 -17.32 10.33 0.73
N ALA A 150 -18.59 10.61 0.73
CA ALA A 150 -19.56 9.74 0.08
C ALA A 150 -19.25 9.47 -1.40
N ALA A 151 -18.54 10.40 -2.04
CA ALA A 151 -18.20 10.23 -3.45
C ALA A 151 -17.10 9.21 -3.69
N ALA A 152 -16.40 8.80 -2.65
CA ALA A 152 -15.32 7.85 -2.81
C ALA A 152 -15.86 6.44 -3.04
N ALA A 153 -15.19 5.67 -3.87
CA ALA A 153 -15.60 4.31 -4.18
C ALA A 153 -15.04 3.33 -3.16
N ALA A 154 -15.88 2.43 -2.67
CA ALA A 154 -15.44 1.33 -1.82
C ALA A 154 -15.16 0.13 -2.71
N MET A 155 -14.09 -0.57 -2.43
CA MET A 155 -13.66 -1.72 -3.23
C MET A 155 -13.12 -2.82 -2.33
N MET A 156 -13.15 -4.05 -2.80
CA MET A 156 -12.62 -5.15 -2.04
C MET A 156 -12.04 -6.23 -2.93
N LYS A 157 -11.16 -7.03 -2.36
CA LYS A 157 -10.57 -8.17 -3.05
C LYS A 157 -10.42 -9.32 -2.06
N ARG A 158 -10.80 -10.51 -2.48
CA ARG A 158 -10.57 -11.67 -1.64
C ARG A 158 -9.16 -12.15 -1.85
N LEU A 159 -8.52 -12.54 -0.79
CA LEU A 159 -7.17 -13.10 -0.88
C LEU A 159 -7.28 -14.61 -1.01
N ALA A 160 -6.41 -15.19 -1.78
CA ALA A 160 -6.45 -16.63 -2.04
C ALA A 160 -5.99 -17.43 -0.83
#